data_237e43dd3c104e7f174a58543c067d77
#
_entry.id   237e43dd3c104e7f174a58543c067d77
#
_cell.length_a   1.000
_cell.length_b   1.000
_cell.length_c   1.000
_cell.angle_alpha   90.00
_cell.angle_beta   90.00
_cell.angle_gamma   90.00
#
_symmetry.space_group_name_H-M   'P 1'
#
loop_
_entity.id
_entity.type
_entity.pdbx_description
1 polymer ?
#
loop_
_entity_poly.entity_id
_entity_poly.type
_entity_poly.pdbx_seq_one_letter_code
_entity_poly.pdbx_strand_id
1 'polypeptide(L)'
;MNPVSIGGYIQTSFLDYPGSAAAVIFFRGCPFRCPFCHNPELVIPGMGGDSFECRDILGDLERRKNFLDGVCITGGEPTIQEGLISFLGDLRSLGLKIKIDTNGARPGVLEHILDRNLADYAAMDIKASREKYPLASGWNGDLSLVEKSISLLLGSNIPFEFRTTLVPGIHGLEDAPGIGDMIRGAPLYVLQRFRPGNTLDPAFAETSSLPAWFAEAFRE
;
A
#
# COMPACT_ATOMS: atom_id res chain seq x y z
N MET A 1 6.28 -16.08 18.23
CA MET A 1 5.91 -15.32 17.02
C MET A 1 6.72 -14.05 17.01
N ASN A 2 7.40 -13.72 15.91
CA ASN A 2 7.97 -12.39 15.79
C ASN A 2 6.80 -11.38 15.71
N PRO A 3 6.77 -10.36 16.55
CA PRO A 3 5.67 -9.44 16.61
C PRO A 3 5.61 -8.59 15.33
N VAL A 4 4.42 -8.32 14.82
CA VAL A 4 4.19 -7.24 13.87
C VAL A 4 3.91 -5.95 14.64
N SER A 5 4.36 -4.82 14.13
CA SER A 5 4.14 -3.51 14.75
C SER A 5 2.94 -2.82 14.11
N ILE A 6 1.83 -2.73 14.84
CA ILE A 6 0.58 -2.15 14.36
C ILE A 6 0.42 -0.76 14.95
N GLY A 7 0.21 0.24 14.09
CA GLY A 7 0.08 1.65 14.44
C GLY A 7 -1.34 2.21 14.27
N GLY A 8 -2.26 1.44 13.67
CA GLY A 8 -3.63 1.87 13.49
C GLY A 8 -4.57 0.71 13.19
N TYR A 9 -5.83 0.86 13.58
CA TYR A 9 -6.88 -0.11 13.30
C TYR A 9 -8.21 0.59 13.06
N ILE A 10 -8.79 0.35 11.87
CA ILE A 10 -10.16 0.77 11.54
C ILE A 10 -11.02 -0.47 11.52
N GLN A 11 -12.05 -0.47 12.35
CA GLN A 11 -12.92 -1.63 12.51
C GLN A 11 -13.71 -1.98 11.25
N THR A 12 -14.17 -0.99 10.49
CA THR A 12 -14.89 -1.20 9.23
C THR A 12 -14.66 -0.06 8.27
N SER A 13 -14.30 -0.39 7.04
CA SER A 13 -14.21 0.50 5.90
C SER A 13 -14.91 -0.14 4.70
N PHE A 14 -15.52 0.70 3.86
CA PHE A 14 -16.09 0.33 2.56
C PHE A 14 -15.26 0.85 1.38
N LEU A 15 -14.08 1.44 1.68
CA LEU A 15 -13.23 2.09 0.69
C LEU A 15 -11.93 1.35 0.43
N ASP A 16 -11.41 0.66 1.47
CA ASP A 16 -10.05 0.12 1.43
C ASP A 16 -9.96 -1.26 0.77
N TYR A 17 -11.09 -1.97 0.63
CA TYR A 17 -11.15 -3.23 -0.09
C TYR A 17 -12.28 -3.16 -1.13
N PRO A 18 -11.98 -3.19 -2.46
CA PRO A 18 -13.01 -3.06 -3.49
C PRO A 18 -14.18 -4.02 -3.31
N GLY A 19 -15.40 -3.47 -3.22
CA GLY A 19 -16.64 -4.24 -3.11
C GLY A 19 -16.83 -5.03 -1.82
N SER A 20 -16.06 -4.72 -0.75
CA SER A 20 -16.08 -5.48 0.50
C SER A 20 -16.14 -4.56 1.71
N ALA A 21 -16.90 -4.97 2.74
CA ALA A 21 -16.79 -4.38 4.08
C ALA A 21 -15.57 -4.99 4.78
N ALA A 22 -14.51 -4.21 4.99
CA ALA A 22 -13.25 -4.73 5.50
C ALA A 22 -12.76 -3.95 6.72
N ALA A 23 -12.13 -4.63 7.66
CA ALA A 23 -11.30 -3.98 8.64
C ALA A 23 -9.98 -3.53 7.99
N VAL A 24 -9.36 -2.47 8.54
CA VAL A 24 -8.08 -1.97 8.03
C VAL A 24 -7.04 -1.97 9.13
N ILE A 25 -5.90 -2.60 8.89
CA ILE A 25 -4.79 -2.70 9.82
C ILE A 25 -3.60 -1.96 9.23
N PHE A 26 -3.13 -0.95 9.96
CA PHE A 26 -2.00 -0.11 9.55
C PHE A 26 -0.74 -0.53 10.28
N PHE A 27 0.25 -1.02 9.54
CA PHE A 27 1.55 -1.37 10.09
C PHE A 27 2.48 -0.17 10.19
N ARG A 28 3.38 -0.19 11.18
CA ARG A 28 4.44 0.81 11.36
C ARG A 28 5.68 0.45 10.55
N GLY A 29 6.43 1.50 10.22
CA GLY A 29 7.66 1.38 9.46
C GLY A 29 7.43 1.35 7.97
N CYS A 30 8.34 1.96 7.24
CA CYS A 30 8.38 1.96 5.78
C CYS A 30 9.82 2.21 5.34
N PRO A 31 10.34 1.55 4.30
CA PRO A 31 11.65 1.86 3.76
C PRO A 31 11.63 3.15 2.93
N PHE A 32 10.44 3.59 2.48
CA PHE A 32 10.28 4.81 1.72
C PHE A 32 10.13 6.03 2.63
N ARG A 33 10.44 7.19 2.09
CA ARG A 33 10.30 8.52 2.70
C ARG A 33 9.64 9.47 1.70
N CYS A 34 8.52 9.01 1.13
CA CYS A 34 7.75 9.83 0.18
C CYS A 34 7.42 11.19 0.82
N PRO A 35 7.80 12.32 0.22
CA PRO A 35 7.59 13.63 0.83
C PRO A 35 6.09 13.92 1.04
N PHE A 36 5.25 13.36 0.19
CA PHE A 36 3.78 13.48 0.25
C PHE A 36 3.09 12.38 1.06
N CYS A 37 3.82 11.60 1.87
CA CYS A 37 3.22 10.53 2.68
C CYS A 37 2.23 11.09 3.69
N HIS A 38 0.98 10.61 3.67
CA HIS A 38 -0.09 11.07 4.56
C HIS A 38 -0.08 10.41 5.95
N ASN A 39 0.81 9.44 6.17
CA ASN A 39 0.93 8.71 7.43
C ASN A 39 2.36 8.85 8.00
N PRO A 40 2.88 10.07 8.20
CA PRO A 40 4.23 10.26 8.71
C PRO A 40 4.45 9.59 10.07
N GLU A 41 3.41 9.51 10.90
CA GLU A 41 3.42 8.87 12.21
C GLU A 41 3.62 7.34 12.14
N LEU A 42 3.31 6.71 11.02
CA LEU A 42 3.57 5.29 10.80
C LEU A 42 4.99 5.06 10.26
N VAL A 43 5.57 6.06 9.60
CA VAL A 43 6.83 5.94 8.86
C VAL A 43 8.04 6.36 9.69
N ILE A 44 7.88 7.42 10.52
CA ILE A 44 8.96 7.94 11.36
C ILE A 44 8.98 7.20 12.71
N PRO A 45 10.09 6.55 13.06
CA PRO A 45 10.22 5.90 14.37
C PRO A 45 9.98 6.88 15.53
N GLY A 46 9.14 6.48 16.48
CA GLY A 46 8.85 7.29 17.67
C GLY A 46 7.83 8.43 17.48
N MET A 47 7.34 8.67 16.26
CA MET A 47 6.35 9.73 15.99
C MET A 47 4.91 9.30 16.25
N GLY A 48 4.61 7.99 16.21
CA GLY A 48 3.25 7.47 16.42
C GLY A 48 2.94 7.21 17.90
N GLY A 49 1.67 7.40 18.28
CA GLY A 49 1.14 7.17 19.63
C GLY A 49 0.82 5.70 19.92
N ASP A 50 -0.46 5.35 19.88
CA ASP A 50 -0.95 4.04 20.29
C ASP A 50 -0.37 2.88 19.48
N SER A 51 -0.09 1.78 20.17
CA SER A 51 0.20 0.49 19.55
C SER A 51 -0.94 -0.47 19.81
N PHE A 52 -1.21 -1.32 18.86
CA PHE A 52 -2.27 -2.32 18.94
C PHE A 52 -1.66 -3.71 19.08
N GLU A 53 -2.17 -4.47 20.05
CA GLU A 53 -1.72 -5.85 20.21
C GLU A 53 -2.42 -6.75 19.17
N CYS A 54 -1.64 -7.60 18.49
CA CYS A 54 -2.16 -8.53 17.48
C CYS A 54 -3.31 -9.38 18.02
N ARG A 55 -3.20 -9.85 19.28
CA ARG A 55 -4.22 -10.68 19.91
C ARG A 55 -5.55 -9.95 20.05
N ASP A 56 -5.54 -8.67 20.37
CA ASP A 56 -6.76 -7.89 20.58
C ASP A 56 -7.47 -7.62 19.24
N ILE A 57 -6.69 -7.35 18.18
CA ILE A 57 -7.22 -7.24 16.82
C ILE A 57 -7.80 -8.57 16.33
N LEU A 58 -7.08 -9.67 16.47
CA LEU A 58 -7.59 -10.99 16.08
C LEU A 58 -8.85 -11.35 16.86
N GLY A 59 -8.91 -11.04 18.15
CA GLY A 59 -10.10 -11.23 18.97
C GLY A 59 -11.29 -10.37 18.55
N ASP A 60 -11.05 -9.13 18.10
CA ASP A 60 -12.11 -8.27 17.55
C ASP A 60 -12.61 -8.81 16.19
N LEU A 61 -11.69 -9.17 15.30
CA LEU A 61 -12.02 -9.74 14.00
C LEU A 61 -12.81 -11.04 14.13
N GLU A 62 -12.43 -11.94 15.05
CA GLU A 62 -13.16 -13.19 15.31
C GLU A 62 -14.61 -12.91 15.74
N ARG A 63 -14.85 -11.93 16.60
CA ARG A 63 -16.22 -11.55 17.01
C ARG A 63 -17.05 -10.99 15.87
N ARG A 64 -16.37 -10.40 14.85
CA ARG A 64 -17.02 -9.63 13.78
C ARG A 64 -16.94 -10.29 12.40
N LYS A 65 -16.36 -11.47 12.29
CA LYS A 65 -16.14 -12.17 11.01
C LYS A 65 -17.42 -12.46 10.20
N ASN A 66 -18.59 -12.46 10.83
CA ASN A 66 -19.86 -12.62 10.13
C ASN A 66 -20.41 -11.30 9.54
N PHE A 67 -19.79 -10.16 9.85
CA PHE A 67 -20.16 -8.83 9.36
C PHE A 67 -19.10 -8.26 8.40
N LEU A 68 -17.90 -8.82 8.43
CA LEU A 68 -16.78 -8.40 7.59
C LEU A 68 -16.59 -9.39 6.45
N ASP A 69 -16.39 -8.87 5.25
CA ASP A 69 -15.98 -9.68 4.09
C ASP A 69 -14.48 -9.95 4.11
N GLY A 70 -13.69 -9.04 4.70
CA GLY A 70 -12.23 -9.15 4.67
C GLY A 70 -11.49 -8.19 5.58
N VAL A 71 -10.17 -8.19 5.40
CA VAL A 71 -9.22 -7.31 6.08
C VAL A 71 -8.29 -6.70 5.04
N CYS A 72 -8.06 -5.39 5.12
CA CYS A 72 -7.03 -4.70 4.35
C CYS A 72 -5.79 -4.51 5.23
N ILE A 73 -4.66 -5.00 4.78
CA ILE A 73 -3.34 -4.87 5.39
C ILE A 73 -2.59 -3.76 4.68
N THR A 74 -2.29 -2.68 5.38
CA THR A 74 -1.73 -1.44 4.82
C THR A 74 -0.84 -0.72 5.86
N GLY A 75 -0.64 0.59 5.71
CA GLY A 75 0.05 1.44 6.69
C GLY A 75 1.30 2.09 6.15
N GLY A 76 2.45 1.84 6.78
CA GLY A 76 3.76 2.15 6.21
C GLY A 76 4.08 1.18 5.06
N GLU A 77 4.77 0.09 5.36
CA GLU A 77 4.98 -1.02 4.42
C GLU A 77 4.84 -2.36 5.17
N PRO A 78 3.74 -3.09 4.94
CA PRO A 78 3.53 -4.36 5.64
C PRO A 78 4.63 -5.40 5.41
N THR A 79 5.21 -5.45 4.21
CA THR A 79 6.18 -6.49 3.82
C THR A 79 7.53 -6.39 4.54
N ILE A 80 7.79 -5.33 5.31
CA ILE A 80 8.99 -5.25 6.15
C ILE A 80 8.82 -5.94 7.52
N GLN A 81 7.58 -6.33 7.89
CA GLN A 81 7.30 -6.95 9.17
C GLN A 81 7.73 -8.43 9.17
N GLU A 82 8.64 -8.80 10.04
CA GLU A 82 9.11 -10.20 10.14
C GLU A 82 7.99 -11.19 10.47
N GLY A 83 7.00 -10.77 11.26
CA GLY A 83 5.85 -11.58 11.65
C GLY A 83 4.71 -11.63 10.65
N LEU A 84 4.79 -10.92 9.49
CA LEU A 84 3.67 -10.75 8.56
C LEU A 84 3.08 -12.08 8.09
N ILE A 85 3.92 -13.00 7.65
CA ILE A 85 3.47 -14.30 7.08
C ILE A 85 2.66 -15.11 8.11
N SER A 86 3.10 -15.12 9.37
CA SER A 86 2.37 -15.78 10.46
C SER A 86 1.04 -15.09 10.72
N PHE A 87 1.05 -13.76 10.78
CA PHE A 87 -0.15 -12.96 11.03
C PHE A 87 -1.20 -13.10 9.91
N LEU A 88 -0.78 -13.14 8.64
CA LEU A 88 -1.67 -13.42 7.52
C LEU A 88 -2.27 -14.84 7.62
N GLY A 89 -1.50 -15.83 8.10
CA GLY A 89 -1.99 -17.18 8.40
C GLY A 89 -3.08 -17.20 9.47
N ASP A 90 -2.90 -16.41 10.54
CA ASP A 90 -3.90 -16.26 11.60
C ASP A 90 -5.19 -15.63 11.05
N LEU A 91 -5.08 -14.56 10.26
CA LEU A 91 -6.23 -13.93 9.59
C LEU A 91 -6.95 -14.89 8.63
N ARG A 92 -6.20 -15.68 7.87
CA ARG A 92 -6.77 -16.69 6.97
C ARG A 92 -7.58 -17.74 7.74
N SER A 93 -7.14 -18.11 8.94
CA SER A 93 -7.85 -19.06 9.81
C SER A 93 -9.19 -18.54 10.29
N LEU A 94 -9.42 -17.22 10.29
CA LEU A 94 -10.72 -16.62 10.59
C LEU A 94 -11.73 -16.71 9.44
N GLY A 95 -11.28 -17.11 8.23
CA GLY A 95 -12.11 -17.19 7.03
C GLY A 95 -12.34 -15.86 6.33
N LEU A 96 -11.63 -14.79 6.71
CA LEU A 96 -11.71 -13.47 6.08
C LEU A 96 -10.87 -13.41 4.81
N LYS A 97 -11.35 -12.67 3.81
CA LYS A 97 -10.55 -12.31 2.64
C LYS A 97 -9.46 -11.32 3.05
N ILE A 98 -8.30 -11.42 2.43
CA ILE A 98 -7.15 -10.57 2.76
C ILE A 98 -6.74 -9.76 1.54
N LYS A 99 -6.76 -8.42 1.68
CA LYS A 99 -6.12 -7.50 0.74
C LYS A 99 -4.82 -7.00 1.33
N ILE A 100 -3.78 -6.95 0.51
CA ILE A 100 -2.50 -6.36 0.88
C ILE A 100 -2.20 -5.13 0.03
N ASP A 101 -1.85 -4.04 0.69
CA ASP A 101 -1.28 -2.84 0.06
C ASP A 101 0.23 -2.87 0.25
N THR A 102 0.99 -2.61 -0.80
CA THR A 102 2.46 -2.63 -0.74
C THR A 102 3.08 -1.60 -1.67
N ASN A 103 4.28 -1.14 -1.34
CA ASN A 103 5.11 -0.33 -2.22
C ASN A 103 6.08 -1.17 -3.10
N GLY A 104 6.06 -2.49 -2.95
CA GLY A 104 6.84 -3.41 -3.76
C GLY A 104 8.33 -3.53 -3.42
N ALA A 105 8.81 -2.87 -2.36
CA ALA A 105 10.25 -2.88 -2.02
C ALA A 105 10.77 -4.25 -1.54
N ARG A 106 9.90 -5.22 -1.27
CA ARG A 106 10.26 -6.55 -0.74
C ARG A 106 9.66 -7.68 -1.58
N PRO A 107 10.13 -7.88 -2.83
CA PRO A 107 9.57 -8.87 -3.74
C PRO A 107 9.60 -10.31 -3.20
N GLY A 108 10.61 -10.69 -2.42
CA GLY A 108 10.66 -12.04 -1.84
C GLY A 108 9.56 -12.32 -0.81
N VAL A 109 9.12 -11.30 -0.06
CA VAL A 109 7.99 -11.43 0.86
C VAL A 109 6.67 -11.49 0.08
N LEU A 110 6.53 -10.64 -0.95
CA LEU A 110 5.36 -10.67 -1.83
C LEU A 110 5.21 -12.02 -2.53
N GLU A 111 6.30 -12.57 -3.09
CA GLU A 111 6.35 -13.90 -3.68
C GLU A 111 5.83 -14.98 -2.70
N HIS A 112 6.31 -14.94 -1.47
CA HIS A 112 5.89 -15.86 -0.40
C HIS A 112 4.39 -15.76 -0.07
N ILE A 113 3.84 -14.52 -0.09
CA ILE A 113 2.40 -14.28 0.13
C ILE A 113 1.58 -14.88 -1.00
N LEU A 114 2.01 -14.68 -2.25
CA LEU A 114 1.35 -15.19 -3.44
C LEU A 114 1.40 -16.74 -3.51
N ASP A 115 2.57 -17.32 -3.33
CA ASP A 115 2.80 -18.77 -3.39
C ASP A 115 1.98 -19.55 -2.34
N ARG A 116 1.79 -18.94 -1.17
CA ARG A 116 1.01 -19.55 -0.08
C ARG A 116 -0.46 -19.16 -0.08
N ASN A 117 -0.93 -18.42 -1.09
CA ASN A 117 -2.31 -17.93 -1.18
C ASN A 117 -2.74 -17.17 0.11
N LEU A 118 -1.87 -16.33 0.65
CA LEU A 118 -2.12 -15.54 1.88
C LEU A 118 -2.81 -14.21 1.61
N ALA A 119 -3.03 -13.84 0.35
CA ALA A 119 -3.82 -12.67 -0.05
C ALA A 119 -4.81 -13.05 -1.15
N ASP A 120 -5.97 -12.40 -1.14
CA ASP A 120 -7.03 -12.54 -2.16
C ASP A 120 -7.06 -11.36 -3.11
N TYR A 121 -6.39 -10.26 -2.75
CA TYR A 121 -6.25 -9.05 -3.55
C TYR A 121 -4.95 -8.33 -3.21
N ALA A 122 -4.32 -7.73 -4.19
CA ALA A 122 -3.15 -6.87 -3.95
C ALA A 122 -3.33 -5.49 -4.59
N ALA A 123 -2.92 -4.46 -3.88
CA ALA A 123 -2.78 -3.12 -4.45
C ALA A 123 -1.32 -2.67 -4.27
N MET A 124 -0.64 -2.36 -5.37
CA MET A 124 0.75 -1.94 -5.32
C MET A 124 0.90 -0.51 -5.82
N ASP A 125 1.57 0.30 -5.02
CA ASP A 125 1.83 1.69 -5.36
C ASP A 125 3.06 1.82 -6.27
N ILE A 126 2.87 2.41 -7.45
CA ILE A 126 3.92 2.88 -8.35
C ILE A 126 4.12 4.36 -8.08
N LYS A 127 5.27 4.73 -7.54
CA LYS A 127 5.45 6.09 -7.00
C LYS A 127 5.72 7.14 -8.08
N ALA A 128 6.40 6.78 -9.17
CA ALA A 128 6.68 7.63 -10.33
C ALA A 128 7.26 6.80 -11.48
N SER A 129 7.64 7.46 -12.59
CA SER A 129 8.53 6.91 -13.61
C SER A 129 9.91 6.54 -13.02
N ARG A 130 10.68 5.69 -13.71
CA ARG A 130 12.00 5.23 -13.23
C ARG A 130 12.91 6.37 -12.84
N GLU A 131 12.95 7.41 -13.66
CA GLU A 131 13.82 8.58 -13.49
C GLU A 131 13.46 9.39 -12.23
N LYS A 132 12.17 9.51 -11.94
CA LYS A 132 11.65 10.27 -10.80
C LYS A 132 11.36 9.41 -9.56
N TYR A 133 11.57 8.08 -9.64
CA TYR A 133 11.24 7.16 -8.54
C TYR A 133 11.95 7.53 -7.24
N PRO A 134 13.27 7.86 -7.21
CA PRO A 134 13.93 8.30 -5.98
C PRO A 134 13.34 9.59 -5.42
N LEU A 135 12.97 10.54 -6.28
CA LEU A 135 12.34 11.80 -5.87
C LEU A 135 10.97 11.56 -5.21
N ALA A 136 10.13 10.72 -5.81
CA ALA A 136 8.78 10.46 -5.33
C ALA A 136 8.75 9.56 -4.09
N SER A 137 9.63 8.59 -4.02
CA SER A 137 9.67 7.62 -2.91
C SER A 137 10.57 8.03 -1.76
N GLY A 138 11.51 8.97 -1.97
CA GLY A 138 12.57 9.26 -1.01
C GLY A 138 13.44 8.04 -0.68
N TRP A 139 13.50 7.06 -1.60
CA TRP A 139 14.20 5.80 -1.41
C TRP A 139 15.31 5.64 -2.46
N ASN A 140 16.51 5.40 -1.99
CA ASN A 140 17.71 5.22 -2.82
C ASN A 140 18.09 3.73 -2.96
N GLY A 141 17.13 2.82 -2.73
CA GLY A 141 17.34 1.40 -2.95
C GLY A 141 17.29 1.00 -4.42
N ASP A 142 17.48 -0.29 -4.66
CA ASP A 142 17.49 -0.85 -6.01
C ASP A 142 16.06 -0.95 -6.58
N LEU A 143 15.77 -0.14 -7.59
CA LEU A 143 14.46 -0.11 -8.25
C LEU A 143 14.09 -1.47 -8.89
N SER A 144 15.07 -2.30 -9.22
CA SER A 144 14.82 -3.65 -9.75
C SER A 144 13.99 -4.52 -8.79
N LEU A 145 14.03 -4.24 -7.48
CA LEU A 145 13.16 -4.90 -6.50
C LEU A 145 11.69 -4.57 -6.72
N VAL A 146 11.39 -3.30 -6.98
CA VAL A 146 10.03 -2.85 -7.30
C VAL A 146 9.57 -3.46 -8.63
N GLU A 147 10.42 -3.44 -9.66
CA GLU A 147 10.12 -4.05 -10.95
C GLU A 147 9.91 -5.56 -10.84
N LYS A 148 10.65 -6.26 -9.97
CA LYS A 148 10.40 -7.66 -9.66
C LYS A 148 9.02 -7.86 -9.02
N SER A 149 8.61 -6.99 -8.10
CA SER A 149 7.26 -7.04 -7.49
C SER A 149 6.16 -6.79 -8.51
N ILE A 150 6.35 -5.87 -9.45
CA ILE A 150 5.44 -5.66 -10.60
C ILE A 150 5.31 -6.95 -11.39
N SER A 151 6.44 -7.57 -11.76
CA SER A 151 6.46 -8.82 -12.54
C SER A 151 5.76 -9.97 -11.82
N LEU A 152 5.93 -10.07 -10.49
CA LEU A 152 5.24 -11.08 -9.68
C LEU A 152 3.72 -10.90 -9.72
N LEU A 153 3.23 -9.67 -9.59
CA LEU A 153 1.79 -9.39 -9.67
C LEU A 153 1.23 -9.63 -11.06
N LEU A 154 1.93 -9.19 -12.12
CA LEU A 154 1.53 -9.46 -13.51
C LEU A 154 1.44 -10.94 -13.82
N GLY A 155 2.25 -11.78 -13.20
CA GLY A 155 2.21 -13.25 -13.32
C GLY A 155 1.29 -13.95 -12.31
N SER A 156 0.65 -13.22 -11.40
CA SER A 156 -0.15 -13.80 -10.33
C SER A 156 -1.57 -14.19 -10.79
N ASN A 157 -2.21 -15.06 -10.02
CA ASN A 157 -3.60 -15.47 -10.24
C ASN A 157 -4.62 -14.72 -9.38
N ILE A 158 -4.17 -13.83 -8.48
CA ILE A 158 -5.08 -13.03 -7.65
C ILE A 158 -5.43 -11.73 -8.38
N PRO A 159 -6.62 -11.17 -8.17
CA PRO A 159 -6.94 -9.81 -8.59
C PRO A 159 -5.98 -8.80 -7.97
N PHE A 160 -5.52 -7.84 -8.78
CA PHE A 160 -4.65 -6.77 -8.28
C PHE A 160 -4.85 -5.47 -9.05
N GLU A 161 -4.33 -4.39 -8.48
CA GLU A 161 -4.25 -3.07 -9.09
C GLU A 161 -2.88 -2.45 -8.84
N PHE A 162 -2.42 -1.62 -9.79
CA PHE A 162 -1.38 -0.64 -9.53
C PHE A 162 -2.00 0.72 -9.28
N ARG A 163 -1.37 1.52 -8.39
CA ARG A 163 -1.87 2.84 -8.02
C ARG A 163 -0.76 3.87 -8.11
N THR A 164 -1.09 5.07 -8.56
CA THR A 164 -0.19 6.23 -8.46
C THR A 164 -0.94 7.42 -7.90
N THR A 165 -0.43 8.00 -6.81
CA THR A 165 -0.91 9.29 -6.33
C THR A 165 -0.25 10.39 -7.15
N LEU A 166 -1.04 11.15 -7.91
CA LEU A 166 -0.57 12.26 -8.73
C LEU A 166 -0.32 13.49 -7.86
N VAL A 167 0.96 13.86 -7.70
CA VAL A 167 1.43 14.90 -6.80
C VAL A 167 2.01 16.07 -7.60
N PRO A 168 1.55 17.31 -7.35
CA PRO A 168 2.12 18.51 -7.95
C PRO A 168 3.61 18.66 -7.64
N GLY A 169 4.40 19.07 -8.63
CA GLY A 169 5.85 19.22 -8.49
C GLY A 169 6.65 17.92 -8.57
N ILE A 170 5.98 16.77 -8.56
CA ILE A 170 6.60 15.45 -8.79
C ILE A 170 6.17 14.91 -10.15
N HIS A 171 4.85 14.83 -10.40
CA HIS A 171 4.29 14.24 -11.60
C HIS A 171 3.93 15.29 -12.66
N GLY A 172 4.45 15.10 -13.86
CA GLY A 172 4.04 15.78 -15.08
C GLY A 172 3.38 14.81 -16.06
N LEU A 173 2.73 15.31 -17.12
CA LEU A 173 2.16 14.44 -18.16
C LEU A 173 3.23 13.61 -18.87
N GLU A 174 4.46 14.09 -18.93
CA GLU A 174 5.62 13.41 -19.47
C GLU A 174 5.98 12.10 -18.73
N ASP A 175 5.49 11.91 -17.50
CA ASP A 175 5.74 10.69 -16.71
C ASP A 175 4.83 9.53 -17.11
N ALA A 176 3.67 9.82 -17.72
CA ALA A 176 2.67 8.81 -18.02
C ALA A 176 3.19 7.66 -18.89
N PRO A 177 3.93 7.90 -20.01
CA PRO A 177 4.50 6.80 -20.79
C PRO A 177 5.48 5.93 -20.00
N GLY A 178 6.35 6.54 -19.17
CA GLY A 178 7.33 5.81 -18.37
C GLY A 178 6.68 4.92 -17.31
N ILE A 179 5.62 5.39 -16.65
CA ILE A 179 4.85 4.58 -15.70
C ILE A 179 4.08 3.50 -16.44
N GLY A 180 3.42 3.83 -17.56
CA GLY A 180 2.69 2.88 -18.40
C GLY A 180 3.55 1.73 -18.88
N ASP A 181 4.81 2.01 -19.25
CA ASP A 181 5.78 0.98 -19.65
C ASP A 181 6.15 0.04 -18.48
N MET A 182 6.27 0.57 -17.26
CA MET A 182 6.56 -0.25 -16.08
C MET A 182 5.46 -1.26 -15.76
N ILE A 183 4.20 -0.86 -15.94
CA ILE A 183 3.01 -1.66 -15.52
C ILE A 183 2.25 -2.26 -16.70
N ARG A 184 2.88 -2.32 -17.87
CA ARG A 184 2.26 -2.83 -19.10
C ARG A 184 1.67 -4.22 -18.90
N GLY A 185 0.39 -4.38 -19.24
CA GLY A 185 -0.36 -5.63 -19.04
C GLY A 185 -1.14 -5.69 -17.73
N ALA A 186 -1.11 -4.64 -16.90
CA ALA A 186 -1.91 -4.59 -15.69
C ALA A 186 -3.42 -4.60 -16.00
N PRO A 187 -4.24 -5.38 -15.27
CA PRO A 187 -5.69 -5.40 -15.45
C PRO A 187 -6.35 -4.11 -14.97
N LEU A 188 -5.75 -3.42 -13.99
CA LEU A 188 -6.29 -2.18 -13.42
C LEU A 188 -5.15 -1.26 -12.98
N TYR A 189 -5.22 0.01 -13.44
CA TYR A 189 -4.37 1.09 -12.97
C TYR A 189 -5.23 2.22 -12.42
N VAL A 190 -4.98 2.60 -11.16
CA VAL A 190 -5.76 3.60 -10.44
C VAL A 190 -4.93 4.85 -10.20
N LEU A 191 -5.38 5.97 -10.75
CA LEU A 191 -4.82 7.29 -10.46
C LEU A 191 -5.51 7.87 -9.23
N GLN A 192 -4.73 8.13 -8.20
CA GLN A 192 -5.19 8.75 -6.97
C GLN A 192 -4.85 10.25 -6.99
N ARG A 193 -5.81 11.06 -6.56
CA ARG A 193 -5.58 12.49 -6.42
C ARG A 193 -4.89 12.78 -5.09
N PHE A 194 -3.73 13.43 -5.14
CA PHE A 194 -3.09 13.97 -3.93
C PHE A 194 -4.03 14.94 -3.22
N ARG A 195 -4.07 14.88 -1.90
CA ARG A 195 -4.79 15.83 -1.04
C ARG A 195 -3.78 16.50 -0.11
N PRO A 196 -3.80 17.85 0.02
CA PRO A 196 -2.99 18.55 1.01
C PRO A 196 -3.40 18.14 2.43
N GLY A 197 -2.53 18.39 3.40
CA GLY A 197 -2.81 18.10 4.80
C GLY A 197 -1.60 17.55 5.54
N ASN A 198 -1.78 16.52 6.37
CA ASN A 198 -0.69 15.88 7.08
C ASN A 198 0.23 15.12 6.11
N THR A 199 1.43 15.65 5.88
CA THR A 199 2.43 15.07 4.96
C THR A 199 3.79 14.98 5.64
N LEU A 200 4.62 14.03 5.18
CA LEU A 200 5.96 13.81 5.73
C LEU A 200 6.84 15.06 5.57
N ASP A 201 6.82 15.67 4.39
CA ASP A 201 7.44 16.98 4.14
C ASP A 201 6.35 18.06 4.24
N PRO A 202 6.47 19.00 5.21
CA PRO A 202 5.49 20.08 5.40
C PRO A 202 5.26 20.95 4.14
N ALA A 203 6.22 21.01 3.22
CA ALA A 203 6.06 21.76 1.97
C ALA A 203 4.88 21.23 1.11
N PHE A 204 4.50 19.96 1.26
CA PHE A 204 3.36 19.39 0.57
C PHE A 204 2.04 19.61 1.30
N ALA A 205 2.06 19.99 2.58
CA ALA A 205 0.84 20.16 3.38
C ALA A 205 -0.10 21.25 2.81
N GLU A 206 0.47 22.27 2.19
CA GLU A 206 -0.27 23.39 1.60
C GLU A 206 -0.35 23.34 0.06
N THR A 207 0.24 22.31 -0.54
CA THR A 207 0.27 22.14 -2.00
C THR A 207 -1.12 21.82 -2.53
N SER A 208 -1.64 22.61 -3.46
CA SER A 208 -2.92 22.36 -4.10
C SER A 208 -2.92 21.05 -4.90
N SER A 209 -4.01 20.31 -4.86
CA SER A 209 -4.16 19.11 -5.71
C SER A 209 -4.12 19.48 -7.21
N LEU A 210 -3.62 18.56 -8.04
CA LEU A 210 -3.73 18.70 -9.50
C LEU A 210 -5.20 18.79 -9.94
N PRO A 211 -5.52 19.57 -10.97
CA PRO A 211 -6.88 19.70 -11.47
C PRO A 211 -7.39 18.36 -12.05
N ALA A 212 -8.72 18.19 -12.10
CA ALA A 212 -9.32 16.91 -12.54
C ALA A 212 -8.89 16.52 -13.97
N TRP A 213 -8.80 17.47 -14.89
CA TRP A 213 -8.39 17.23 -16.27
C TRP A 213 -6.97 16.61 -16.37
N PHE A 214 -6.09 16.86 -15.38
CA PHE A 214 -4.74 16.30 -15.39
C PHE A 214 -4.76 14.77 -15.33
N ALA A 215 -5.62 14.20 -14.49
CA ALA A 215 -5.74 12.74 -14.39
C ALA A 215 -6.35 12.13 -15.66
N GLU A 216 -7.20 12.86 -16.37
CA GLU A 216 -7.75 12.45 -17.67
C GLU A 216 -6.65 12.44 -18.72
N ALA A 217 -5.89 13.53 -18.86
CA ALA A 217 -4.79 13.63 -19.79
C ALA A 217 -3.62 12.66 -19.48
N PHE A 218 -3.44 12.29 -18.20
CA PHE A 218 -2.41 11.34 -17.79
C PHE A 218 -2.73 9.89 -18.20
N ARG A 219 -3.98 9.58 -18.55
CA ARG A 219 -4.44 8.25 -18.99
C ARG A 219 -4.26 8.03 -20.50
N GLU A 220 -4.17 9.11 -21.29
CA GLU A 220 -4.00 9.09 -22.74
C GLU A 220 -2.54 8.85 -23.15
#